data_b688bc811186a629ca2e715be14e09cb
#
_entry.id   b688bc811186a629ca2e715be14e09cb
#
_cell.length_a   1.000
_cell.length_b   1.000
_cell.length_c   1.000
_cell.angle_alpha   90.00
_cell.angle_beta   90.00
_cell.angle_gamma   90.00
#
_symmetry.space_group_name_H-M   'P 1'
#
loop_
_entity.id
_entity.type
_entity.pdbx_description
1 polymer ?
#
loop_
_entity_poly.entity_id
_entity_poly.type
_entity_poly.pdbx_seq_one_letter_code
_entity_poly.pdbx_strand_id
1 'polypeptide(L)'
;CEKPVMTNSGSGNQGITVYLPVVVAAEQFGCSREQLIRALALSNLVAAHIHYYMGHLSALCGILIAGTGAASAITYLMGGTYEQVVNTIKTMCSNLTGMMCDGAKQGCALKVYSGVSAAVQAALLSMKGIKTHNDGIIEEDIEKTIRNVGIIGTTGMEQTDKTILNIMCRKQ
;
A
#
# COMPACT_ATOMS: atom_id res chain seq x y z
N CYS A 1 -13.83 10.00 -15.15
CA CYS A 1 -12.54 10.69 -15.26
C CYS A 1 -12.20 10.83 -16.75
N GLU A 2 -11.90 12.04 -17.20
CA GLU A 2 -11.65 12.32 -18.62
C GLU A 2 -10.19 12.05 -19.04
N LYS A 3 -9.32 11.75 -18.07
CA LYS A 3 -7.89 11.51 -18.33
C LYS A 3 -7.55 10.03 -18.16
N PRO A 4 -6.74 9.46 -19.06
CA PRO A 4 -6.26 8.09 -18.90
C PRO A 4 -5.37 7.99 -17.67
N VAL A 5 -5.52 6.91 -16.91
CA VAL A 5 -4.73 6.61 -15.71
C VAL A 5 -4.19 5.20 -15.83
N MET A 6 -2.89 5.03 -15.63
CA MET A 6 -2.29 3.72 -15.50
C MET A 6 -2.84 3.02 -14.27
N THR A 7 -3.28 1.79 -14.40
CA THR A 7 -3.81 1.00 -13.29
C THR A 7 -2.73 0.11 -12.67
N ASN A 8 -2.91 -0.23 -11.39
CA ASN A 8 -2.25 -1.35 -10.75
C ASN A 8 -3.36 -2.26 -10.21
N SER A 9 -3.26 -3.56 -10.49
CA SER A 9 -4.25 -4.56 -10.04
C SER A 9 -5.70 -4.18 -10.37
N GLY A 10 -5.92 -3.57 -11.55
CA GLY A 10 -7.24 -3.18 -12.04
C GLY A 10 -7.81 -1.88 -11.44
N SER A 11 -7.09 -1.20 -10.54
CA SER A 11 -7.54 0.04 -9.89
C SER A 11 -6.70 1.25 -10.30
N GLY A 12 -7.37 2.31 -10.79
CA GLY A 12 -6.73 3.59 -11.11
C GLY A 12 -6.16 4.29 -9.88
N ASN A 13 -6.86 4.27 -8.74
CA ASN A 13 -6.36 4.84 -7.49
C ASN A 13 -5.09 4.11 -6.99
N GLN A 14 -5.03 2.78 -7.13
CA GLN A 14 -3.81 2.03 -6.83
C GLN A 14 -2.69 2.41 -7.80
N GLY A 15 -2.99 2.52 -9.10
CA GLY A 15 -2.02 2.99 -10.09
C GLY A 15 -1.44 4.36 -9.74
N ILE A 16 -2.28 5.35 -9.48
CA ILE A 16 -1.84 6.68 -9.05
C ILE A 16 -0.92 6.59 -7.82
N THR A 17 -1.28 5.75 -6.86
CA THR A 17 -0.55 5.62 -5.58
C THR A 17 0.80 4.93 -5.74
N VAL A 18 0.93 3.93 -6.61
CA VAL A 18 2.23 3.25 -6.82
C VAL A 18 3.19 4.03 -7.71
N TYR A 19 2.69 4.98 -8.54
CA TYR A 19 3.53 5.73 -9.47
C TYR A 19 3.86 7.14 -8.98
N LEU A 20 2.86 8.00 -8.75
CA LEU A 20 3.08 9.43 -8.54
C LEU A 20 3.96 9.77 -7.33
N PRO A 21 3.76 9.20 -6.12
CA PRO A 21 4.61 9.51 -4.97
C PRO A 21 6.08 9.12 -5.21
N VAL A 22 6.31 8.05 -5.97
CA VAL A 22 7.66 7.55 -6.29
C VAL A 22 8.33 8.49 -7.28
N VAL A 23 7.61 8.95 -8.31
CA VAL A 23 8.13 9.94 -9.28
C VAL A 23 8.52 11.23 -8.57
N VAL A 24 7.60 11.78 -7.75
CA VAL A 24 7.85 13.01 -7.00
C VAL A 24 9.04 12.86 -6.04
N ALA A 25 9.14 11.73 -5.34
CA ALA A 25 10.26 11.46 -4.45
C ALA A 25 11.59 11.39 -5.23
N ALA A 26 11.62 10.70 -6.38
CA ALA A 26 12.81 10.61 -7.21
C ALA A 26 13.27 11.99 -7.72
N GLU A 27 12.34 12.86 -8.13
CA GLU A 27 12.62 14.23 -8.53
C GLU A 27 13.19 15.05 -7.36
N GLN A 28 12.58 14.97 -6.18
CA GLN A 28 13.03 15.69 -5.00
C GLN A 28 14.42 15.26 -4.51
N PHE A 29 14.75 13.97 -4.67
CA PHE A 29 16.06 13.44 -4.28
C PHE A 29 17.12 13.56 -5.37
N GLY A 30 16.78 14.08 -6.56
CA GLY A 30 17.70 14.20 -7.68
C GLY A 30 18.16 12.85 -8.22
N CYS A 31 17.31 11.84 -8.17
CA CYS A 31 17.63 10.48 -8.58
C CYS A 31 17.78 10.35 -10.10
N SER A 32 18.64 9.44 -10.55
CA SER A 32 18.81 9.14 -11.96
C SER A 32 17.55 8.45 -12.53
N ARG A 33 17.41 8.48 -13.87
CA ARG A 33 16.33 7.76 -14.57
C ARG A 33 16.34 6.26 -14.26
N GLU A 34 17.52 5.66 -14.15
CA GLU A 34 17.65 4.24 -13.80
C GLU A 34 17.13 3.95 -12.39
N GLN A 35 17.49 4.77 -11.40
CA GLN A 35 17.00 4.66 -10.04
C GLN A 35 15.47 4.79 -10.00
N LEU A 36 14.90 5.74 -10.72
CA LEU A 36 13.44 5.89 -10.83
C LEU A 36 12.78 4.63 -11.42
N ILE A 37 13.30 4.08 -12.52
CA ILE A 37 12.73 2.87 -13.13
C ILE A 37 12.78 1.69 -12.16
N ARG A 38 13.90 1.49 -11.45
CA ARG A 38 14.04 0.44 -10.44
C ARG A 38 13.07 0.64 -9.26
N ALA A 39 12.91 1.88 -8.80
CA ALA A 39 11.97 2.21 -7.74
C ALA A 39 10.52 1.96 -8.15
N LEU A 40 10.13 2.34 -9.38
CA LEU A 40 8.80 2.07 -9.92
C LEU A 40 8.54 0.56 -10.08
N ALA A 41 9.54 -0.20 -10.51
CA ALA A 41 9.45 -1.66 -10.58
C ALA A 41 9.23 -2.25 -9.17
N LEU A 42 10.02 -1.83 -8.17
CA LEU A 42 9.89 -2.26 -6.79
C LEU A 42 8.49 -1.94 -6.23
N SER A 43 8.02 -0.70 -6.42
CA SER A 43 6.68 -0.27 -5.99
C SER A 43 5.58 -1.19 -6.53
N ASN A 44 5.63 -1.45 -7.83
CA ASN A 44 4.61 -2.29 -8.48
C ASN A 44 4.71 -3.76 -8.08
N LEU A 45 5.90 -4.32 -7.97
CA LEU A 45 6.10 -5.72 -7.58
C LEU A 45 5.67 -5.97 -6.14
N VAL A 46 6.01 -5.08 -5.19
CA VAL A 46 5.56 -5.20 -3.80
C VAL A 46 4.04 -5.10 -3.73
N ALA A 47 3.43 -4.14 -4.44
CA ALA A 47 1.98 -4.02 -4.49
C ALA A 47 1.32 -5.28 -5.08
N ALA A 48 1.83 -5.79 -6.21
CA ALA A 48 1.30 -6.99 -6.84
C ALA A 48 1.43 -8.23 -5.93
N HIS A 49 2.54 -8.36 -5.22
CA HIS A 49 2.78 -9.45 -4.30
C HIS A 49 1.79 -9.46 -3.12
N ILE A 50 1.57 -8.31 -2.49
CA ILE A 50 0.57 -8.19 -1.42
C ILE A 50 -0.84 -8.46 -1.96
N HIS A 51 -1.15 -7.92 -3.15
CA HIS A 51 -2.44 -8.11 -3.80
C HIS A 51 -2.76 -9.59 -4.07
N TYR A 52 -1.75 -10.38 -4.42
CA TYR A 52 -1.89 -11.82 -4.63
C TYR A 52 -2.52 -12.53 -3.42
N TYR A 53 -2.15 -12.14 -2.19
CA TYR A 53 -2.71 -12.73 -0.97
C TYR A 53 -4.06 -12.12 -0.56
N MET A 54 -4.34 -10.86 -0.91
CA MET A 54 -5.61 -10.22 -0.60
C MET A 54 -6.76 -10.56 -1.55
N GLY A 55 -6.45 -11.12 -2.72
CA GLY A 55 -7.45 -11.42 -3.74
C GLY A 55 -8.02 -10.18 -4.44
N HIS A 56 -8.97 -10.41 -5.36
CA HIS A 56 -9.51 -9.33 -6.22
C HIS A 56 -10.54 -8.43 -5.53
N LEU A 57 -11.28 -8.95 -4.55
CA LEU A 57 -12.31 -8.22 -3.81
C LEU A 57 -12.05 -8.38 -2.31
N SER A 58 -11.97 -7.26 -1.62
CA SER A 58 -11.76 -7.22 -0.19
C SER A 58 -12.28 -5.89 0.37
N ALA A 59 -12.87 -5.92 1.56
CA ALA A 59 -13.20 -4.72 2.31
C ALA A 59 -11.95 -3.98 2.82
N LEU A 60 -10.76 -4.57 2.77
CA LEU A 60 -9.52 -3.81 2.97
C LEU A 60 -9.27 -2.91 1.75
N CYS A 61 -8.93 -1.66 2.04
CA CYS A 61 -8.68 -0.68 0.99
C CYS A 61 -7.39 -0.99 0.23
N GLY A 62 -7.45 -1.00 -1.11
CA GLY A 62 -6.29 -1.18 -1.99
C GLY A 62 -5.17 -0.13 -1.79
N ILE A 63 -5.45 0.94 -1.06
CA ILE A 63 -4.44 1.95 -0.68
C ILE A 63 -3.42 1.38 0.32
N LEU A 64 -3.79 0.41 1.16
CA LEU A 64 -2.83 -0.35 1.95
C LEU A 64 -1.76 -0.98 1.05
N ILE A 65 -2.20 -1.67 -0.01
CA ILE A 65 -1.32 -2.36 -0.97
C ILE A 65 -0.44 -1.37 -1.73
N ALA A 66 -1.08 -0.41 -2.38
CA ALA A 66 -0.40 0.56 -3.24
C ALA A 66 0.50 1.51 -2.45
N GLY A 67 0.06 1.94 -1.26
CA GLY A 67 0.86 2.76 -0.34
C GLY A 67 2.09 2.01 0.17
N THR A 68 1.97 0.70 0.44
CA THR A 68 3.11 -0.13 0.85
C THR A 68 4.13 -0.27 -0.28
N GLY A 69 3.67 -0.45 -1.52
CA GLY A 69 4.53 -0.42 -2.69
C GLY A 69 5.30 0.91 -2.81
N ALA A 70 4.58 2.03 -2.74
CA ALA A 70 5.19 3.36 -2.79
C ALA A 70 6.19 3.60 -1.64
N ALA A 71 5.85 3.20 -0.42
CA ALA A 71 6.71 3.31 0.75
C ALA A 71 8.04 2.56 0.56
N SER A 72 7.96 1.34 0.05
CA SER A 72 9.13 0.50 -0.27
C SER A 72 10.06 1.19 -1.28
N ALA A 73 9.47 1.75 -2.35
CA ALA A 73 10.20 2.46 -3.37
C ALA A 73 10.83 3.77 -2.86
N ILE A 74 10.12 4.53 -2.03
CA ILE A 74 10.65 5.75 -1.40
C ILE A 74 11.83 5.40 -0.50
N THR A 75 11.71 4.33 0.33
CA THR A 75 12.83 3.84 1.15
C THR A 75 14.04 3.49 0.29
N TYR A 76 13.84 2.79 -0.83
CA TYR A 76 14.91 2.48 -1.79
C TYR A 76 15.56 3.74 -2.38
N LEU A 77 14.77 4.74 -2.80
CA LEU A 77 15.28 6.00 -3.35
C LEU A 77 16.09 6.82 -2.32
N MET A 78 15.78 6.67 -1.04
CA MET A 78 16.54 7.25 0.06
C MET A 78 17.86 6.49 0.35
N GLY A 79 18.17 5.44 -0.39
CA GLY A 79 19.34 4.59 -0.18
C GLY A 79 19.18 3.55 0.92
N GLY A 80 17.93 3.20 1.25
CA GLY A 80 17.62 2.21 2.27
C GLY A 80 18.07 0.80 1.92
N THR A 81 18.47 0.03 2.93
CA THR A 81 18.84 -1.38 2.82
C THR A 81 17.60 -2.28 2.66
N TYR A 82 17.81 -3.55 2.34
CA TYR A 82 16.75 -4.56 2.31
C TYR A 82 15.97 -4.62 3.63
N GLU A 83 16.68 -4.64 4.76
CA GLU A 83 16.05 -4.68 6.09
C GLU A 83 15.20 -3.44 6.36
N GLN A 84 15.61 -2.27 5.88
CA GLN A 84 14.84 -1.05 5.99
C GLN A 84 13.59 -1.07 5.11
N VAL A 85 13.67 -1.63 3.90
CA VAL A 85 12.49 -1.85 3.05
C VAL A 85 11.52 -2.83 3.73
N VAL A 86 12.01 -3.95 4.27
CA VAL A 86 11.18 -4.91 5.03
C VAL A 86 10.50 -4.23 6.22
N ASN A 87 11.24 -3.44 7.00
CA ASN A 87 10.67 -2.70 8.12
C ASN A 87 9.61 -1.69 7.67
N THR A 88 9.83 -1.02 6.54
CA THR A 88 8.84 -0.11 5.94
C THR A 88 7.54 -0.84 5.60
N ILE A 89 7.62 -2.03 5.00
CA ILE A 89 6.44 -2.86 4.70
C ILE A 89 5.71 -3.23 6.00
N LYS A 90 6.43 -3.68 7.04
CA LYS A 90 5.84 -3.99 8.36
C LYS A 90 5.13 -2.79 8.96
N THR A 91 5.76 -1.61 8.92
CA THR A 91 5.18 -0.35 9.41
C THR A 91 3.88 -0.02 8.68
N MET A 92 3.85 -0.16 7.36
CA MET A 92 2.64 0.07 6.56
C MET A 92 1.52 -0.93 6.89
N CYS A 93 1.86 -2.21 7.02
CA CYS A 93 0.90 -3.24 7.42
C CYS A 93 0.34 -2.99 8.83
N SER A 94 1.19 -2.61 9.79
CA SER A 94 0.77 -2.27 11.15
C SER A 94 -0.15 -1.04 11.19
N ASN A 95 0.13 -0.03 10.35
CA ASN A 95 -0.58 1.24 10.38
C ASN A 95 -1.90 1.24 9.61
N LEU A 96 -1.94 0.63 8.42
CA LEU A 96 -3.07 0.77 7.49
C LEU A 96 -3.98 -0.46 7.42
N THR A 97 -3.64 -1.60 8.04
CA THR A 97 -4.53 -2.76 8.10
C THR A 97 -5.73 -2.42 8.99
N GLY A 98 -6.87 -2.20 8.37
CA GLY A 98 -8.08 -1.68 9.01
C GLY A 98 -8.70 -0.51 8.25
N MET A 99 -8.00 0.06 7.26
CA MET A 99 -8.64 1.01 6.35
C MET A 99 -9.61 0.26 5.44
N MET A 100 -10.90 0.53 5.60
CA MET A 100 -11.95 -0.17 4.87
C MET A 100 -12.24 0.45 3.51
N CYS A 101 -12.59 -0.40 2.54
CA CYS A 101 -13.10 -0.03 1.23
C CYS A 101 -14.62 -0.21 1.22
N ASP A 102 -15.34 0.82 0.78
CA ASP A 102 -16.79 0.84 0.62
C ASP A 102 -17.19 1.27 -0.79
N GLY A 103 -16.42 0.86 -1.79
CA GLY A 103 -16.61 1.16 -3.20
C GLY A 103 -15.84 2.40 -3.68
N ALA A 104 -15.67 2.51 -5.00
CA ALA A 104 -14.98 3.62 -5.64
C ALA A 104 -15.83 4.90 -5.58
N LYS A 105 -15.29 5.97 -4.99
CA LYS A 105 -15.98 7.25 -4.79
C LYS A 105 -14.99 8.41 -4.65
N GLN A 106 -15.50 9.64 -4.70
CA GLN A 106 -14.67 10.85 -4.55
C GLN A 106 -13.85 10.85 -3.25
N GLY A 107 -14.40 10.34 -2.15
CA GLY A 107 -13.70 10.20 -0.87
C GLY A 107 -12.45 9.30 -0.91
N CYS A 108 -12.26 8.50 -1.98
CA CYS A 108 -11.03 7.74 -2.17
C CYS A 108 -9.79 8.62 -2.31
N ALA A 109 -9.94 9.87 -2.77
CA ALA A 109 -8.82 10.83 -2.81
C ALA A 109 -8.23 11.09 -1.43
N LEU A 110 -9.08 11.17 -0.38
CA LEU A 110 -8.61 11.31 1.01
C LEU A 110 -7.91 10.05 1.51
N LYS A 111 -8.35 8.86 1.08
CA LYS A 111 -7.68 7.61 1.41
C LYS A 111 -6.31 7.52 0.73
N VAL A 112 -6.20 7.97 -0.53
CA VAL A 112 -4.90 8.08 -1.23
C VAL A 112 -3.98 9.03 -0.47
N TYR A 113 -4.46 10.22 -0.08
CA TYR A 113 -3.69 11.18 0.72
C TYR A 113 -3.17 10.54 2.02
N SER A 114 -4.05 9.89 2.77
CA SER A 114 -3.67 9.20 4.03
C SER A 114 -2.63 8.10 3.79
N GLY A 115 -2.83 7.29 2.75
CA GLY A 115 -1.91 6.21 2.39
C GLY A 115 -0.53 6.71 1.96
N VAL A 116 -0.47 7.78 1.17
CA VAL A 116 0.80 8.40 0.74
C VAL A 116 1.50 9.07 1.93
N SER A 117 0.75 9.74 2.80
CA SER A 117 1.31 10.32 4.03
C SER A 117 1.92 9.24 4.93
N ALA A 118 1.21 8.12 5.12
CA ALA A 118 1.72 6.97 5.87
C ALA A 118 2.96 6.36 5.19
N ALA A 119 2.99 6.29 3.86
CA ALA A 119 4.12 5.75 3.10
C ALA A 119 5.40 6.56 3.33
N VAL A 120 5.32 7.89 3.27
CA VAL A 120 6.46 8.79 3.55
C VAL A 120 6.90 8.65 5.00
N GLN A 121 5.96 8.62 5.95
CA GLN A 121 6.27 8.43 7.37
C GLN A 121 6.97 7.09 7.63
N ALA A 122 6.46 5.99 7.08
CA ALA A 122 7.04 4.67 7.23
C ALA A 122 8.48 4.60 6.69
N ALA A 123 8.72 5.19 5.51
CA ALA A 123 10.05 5.29 4.93
C ALA A 123 10.99 6.09 5.85
N LEU A 124 10.57 7.26 6.32
CA LEU A 124 11.39 8.11 7.22
C LEU A 124 11.70 7.42 8.55
N LEU A 125 10.73 6.74 9.16
CA LEU A 125 10.94 6.00 10.41
C LEU A 125 11.98 4.89 10.20
N SER A 126 11.83 4.12 9.12
CA SER A 126 12.74 3.03 8.79
C SER A 126 14.16 3.54 8.51
N MET A 127 14.31 4.65 7.77
CA MET A 127 15.61 5.26 7.53
C MET A 127 16.29 5.79 8.81
N LYS A 128 15.50 6.17 9.82
CA LYS A 128 16.00 6.54 11.16
C LYS A 128 16.29 5.33 12.06
N GLY A 129 16.15 4.11 11.57
CA GLY A 129 16.38 2.89 12.35
C GLY A 129 15.28 2.56 13.35
N ILE A 130 14.13 3.25 13.29
CA ILE A 130 12.96 2.94 14.12
C ILE A 130 12.28 1.70 13.55
N LYS A 131 12.22 0.63 14.35
CA LYS A 131 11.68 -0.65 13.92
C LYS A 131 10.27 -0.86 14.45
N THR A 132 9.41 -1.41 13.59
CA THR A 132 8.10 -1.93 14.01
C THR A 132 8.29 -3.23 14.77
N HIS A 133 7.64 -3.36 15.92
CA HIS A 133 7.71 -4.57 16.73
C HIS A 133 6.98 -5.73 16.04
N ASN A 134 7.47 -6.95 16.30
CA ASN A 134 6.83 -8.18 15.82
C ASN A 134 5.74 -8.58 16.83
N ASP A 135 4.61 -7.91 16.77
CA ASP A 135 3.44 -8.13 17.62
C ASP A 135 2.15 -8.09 16.82
N GLY A 136 1.04 -8.53 17.41
CA GLY A 136 -0.25 -8.59 16.72
C GLY A 136 -0.18 -9.45 15.45
N ILE A 137 -0.38 -8.83 14.29
CA ILE A 137 -0.33 -9.48 12.98
C ILE A 137 1.05 -9.40 12.31
N ILE A 138 1.98 -8.67 12.92
CA ILE A 138 3.33 -8.45 12.38
C ILE A 138 4.26 -9.56 12.90
N GLU A 139 4.83 -10.28 11.96
CA GLU A 139 5.76 -11.40 12.20
C GLU A 139 7.22 -10.97 11.98
N GLU A 140 8.17 -11.77 12.46
CA GLU A 140 9.57 -11.58 12.14
C GLU A 140 9.82 -11.75 10.63
N ASP A 141 9.21 -12.78 10.04
CA ASP A 141 9.21 -13.03 8.61
C ASP A 141 8.18 -12.14 7.90
N ILE A 142 8.63 -11.33 6.95
CA ILE A 142 7.77 -10.42 6.19
C ILE A 142 6.71 -11.17 5.38
N GLU A 143 7.03 -12.35 4.85
CA GLU A 143 6.08 -13.15 4.08
C GLU A 143 4.92 -13.63 4.94
N LYS A 144 5.17 -13.95 6.21
CA LYS A 144 4.10 -14.28 7.17
C LYS A 144 3.23 -13.08 7.47
N THR A 145 3.83 -11.89 7.65
CA THR A 145 3.07 -10.63 7.81
C THR A 145 2.15 -10.39 6.62
N ILE A 146 2.65 -10.50 5.40
CA ILE A 146 1.86 -10.30 4.18
C ILE A 146 0.72 -11.33 4.09
N ARG A 147 0.98 -12.58 4.43
CA ARG A 147 -0.08 -13.62 4.49
C ARG A 147 -1.13 -13.33 5.55
N ASN A 148 -0.73 -12.85 6.72
CA ASN A 148 -1.67 -12.45 7.78
C ASN A 148 -2.59 -11.32 7.32
N VAL A 149 -2.04 -10.30 6.64
CA VAL A 149 -2.82 -9.24 5.99
C VAL A 149 -3.78 -9.82 4.95
N GLY A 150 -3.32 -10.77 4.14
CA GLY A 150 -4.13 -11.48 3.16
C GLY A 150 -5.31 -12.24 3.80
N ILE A 151 -5.07 -12.96 4.89
CA ILE A 151 -6.12 -13.67 5.65
C ILE A 151 -7.16 -12.69 6.20
N ILE A 152 -6.71 -11.56 6.75
CA ILE A 152 -7.63 -10.52 7.22
C ILE A 152 -8.44 -9.96 6.05
N GLY A 153 -7.78 -9.67 4.92
CA GLY A 153 -8.44 -9.10 3.74
C GLY A 153 -9.42 -10.04 3.05
N THR A 154 -9.26 -11.34 3.20
CA THR A 154 -10.14 -12.36 2.63
C THR A 154 -11.13 -12.88 3.69
N THR A 155 -10.73 -13.88 4.45
CA THR A 155 -11.60 -14.55 5.44
C THR A 155 -12.07 -13.59 6.53
N GLY A 156 -11.19 -12.73 7.04
CA GLY A 156 -11.52 -11.78 8.13
C GLY A 156 -12.54 -10.73 7.70
N MET A 157 -12.54 -10.32 6.43
CA MET A 157 -13.43 -9.27 5.93
C MET A 157 -14.71 -9.78 5.26
N GLU A 158 -14.93 -11.09 5.16
CA GLU A 158 -16.09 -11.66 4.46
C GLU A 158 -17.43 -11.12 4.96
N GLN A 159 -17.61 -11.06 6.29
CA GLN A 159 -18.83 -10.50 6.89
C GLN A 159 -18.91 -8.98 6.73
N THR A 160 -17.77 -8.30 6.75
CA THR A 160 -17.67 -6.85 6.53
C THR A 160 -18.06 -6.51 5.09
N ASP A 161 -17.60 -7.26 4.10
CA ASP A 161 -17.99 -7.11 2.69
C ASP A 161 -19.50 -7.23 2.52
N LYS A 162 -20.11 -8.29 3.07
CA LYS A 162 -21.55 -8.52 3.02
C LYS A 162 -22.33 -7.37 3.68
N THR A 163 -21.83 -6.87 4.82
CA THR A 163 -22.45 -5.77 5.56
C THR A 163 -22.39 -4.47 4.76
N ILE A 164 -21.23 -4.13 4.19
CA ILE A 164 -21.06 -2.93 3.36
C ILE A 164 -21.97 -2.99 2.14
N LEU A 165 -22.00 -4.13 1.43
CA LEU A 165 -22.86 -4.33 0.27
C LEU A 165 -24.35 -4.12 0.63
N ASN A 166 -24.81 -4.71 1.73
CA ASN A 166 -26.18 -4.53 2.20
C ASN A 166 -26.52 -3.06 2.52
N ILE A 167 -25.58 -2.32 3.11
CA ILE A 167 -25.77 -0.88 3.37
C ILE A 167 -25.86 -0.10 2.05
N MET A 168 -25.03 -0.42 1.08
CA MET A 168 -25.02 0.25 -0.22
C MET A 168 -26.31 0.00 -1.00
N CYS A 169 -26.82 -1.24 -1.01
CA CYS A 169 -28.05 -1.60 -1.70
C CYS A 169 -29.31 -0.96 -1.09
N ARG A 170 -29.28 -0.57 0.18
CA ARG A 170 -30.41 0.14 0.83
C ARG A 170 -30.51 1.63 0.45
N LYS A 171 -29.49 2.19 -0.18
CA LYS A 171 -29.46 3.60 -0.59
C LYS A 171 -29.95 3.85 -2.02
N GLN A 172 -30.27 2.80 -2.73
CA GLN A 172 -30.90 2.80 -4.05
C GLN A 172 -32.43 2.71 -3.90
#